data_ff9274cb144909782586f555c36d0403
#
_entry.id   ff9274cb144909782586f555c36d0403
#
_cell.length_a   1.000
_cell.length_b   1.000
_cell.length_c   1.000
_cell.angle_alpha   90.00
_cell.angle_beta   90.00
_cell.angle_gamma   90.00
#
_symmetry.space_group_name_H-M   'P 1'
#
loop_
_entity.id
_entity.type
_entity.pdbx_description
1 polymer ?
#
loop_
_entity_poly.entity_id
_entity_poly.type
_entity_poly.pdbx_seq_one_letter_code
_entity_poly.pdbx_strand_id
1 'polypeptide(L)'
;TRTIDGVALEFQMVPETEAPAELNVMFPERKTLVIGEIATCSLHNILTPRGAQVRDSLAWAGYLTEAIRIYGDRSETVAASHCWPHFGKAEVRNYLTLQRDNYKYLHDQTIRLMNKGLTQAGIAEELVPPPSLTNEWTNRGYYGTYSHNSKAIYQRYLGWYDANPANLNPHPPAERAKLYVEAMGGAD
;
A
#
# COMPACT_ATOMS: atom_id res chain seq x y z
N THR A 1 -24.25 0.05 -11.75
CA THR A 1 -24.73 -1.30 -12.10
C THR A 1 -24.75 -1.47 -13.61
N ARG A 2 -24.38 -2.65 -14.12
CA ARG A 2 -24.47 -3.09 -15.52
C ARG A 2 -24.94 -4.53 -15.54
N THR A 3 -25.57 -4.92 -16.64
CA THR A 3 -25.86 -6.33 -16.92
C THR A 3 -25.01 -6.77 -18.12
N ILE A 4 -24.23 -7.82 -17.94
CA ILE A 4 -23.34 -8.37 -18.96
C ILE A 4 -23.68 -9.86 -19.08
N ASP A 5 -24.06 -10.32 -20.25
CA ASP A 5 -24.48 -11.71 -20.52
C ASP A 5 -25.52 -12.23 -19.51
N GLY A 6 -26.49 -11.38 -19.16
CA GLY A 6 -27.54 -11.71 -18.18
C GLY A 6 -27.11 -11.63 -16.70
N VAL A 7 -25.86 -11.35 -16.40
CA VAL A 7 -25.34 -11.22 -15.03
C VAL A 7 -25.33 -9.75 -14.60
N ALA A 8 -25.98 -9.45 -13.47
CA ALA A 8 -25.93 -8.11 -12.86
C ALA A 8 -24.58 -7.89 -12.16
N LEU A 9 -23.95 -6.75 -12.43
CA LEU A 9 -22.67 -6.34 -11.86
C LEU A 9 -22.76 -4.91 -11.31
N GLU A 10 -22.13 -4.69 -10.17
CA GLU A 10 -21.91 -3.34 -9.63
C GLU A 10 -20.41 -3.07 -9.59
N PHE A 11 -20.03 -1.84 -9.85
CA PHE A 11 -18.62 -1.43 -9.93
C PHE A 11 -18.34 -0.28 -8.97
N GLN A 12 -17.20 -0.35 -8.31
CA GLN A 12 -16.59 0.75 -7.56
C GLN A 12 -15.23 1.03 -8.19
N MET A 13 -15.05 2.23 -8.73
CA MET A 13 -13.74 2.67 -9.21
C MET A 13 -12.86 3.03 -8.01
N VAL A 14 -11.62 2.55 -8.03
CA VAL A 14 -10.65 2.76 -6.94
C VAL A 14 -9.28 3.19 -7.53
N PRO A 15 -9.27 4.30 -8.30
CA PRO A 15 -8.07 4.75 -9.00
C PRO A 15 -6.94 5.12 -8.03
N GLU A 16 -5.71 5.14 -8.56
CA GLU A 16 -4.47 5.46 -7.81
C GLU A 16 -4.15 4.51 -6.63
N THR A 17 -4.79 3.35 -6.61
CA THR A 17 -4.46 2.26 -5.68
C THR A 17 -3.44 1.33 -6.32
N GLU A 18 -3.73 0.03 -6.48
CA GLU A 18 -2.78 -0.88 -7.13
C GLU A 18 -2.45 -0.44 -8.56
N ALA A 19 -3.47 -0.04 -9.31
CA ALA A 19 -3.34 0.47 -10.66
C ALA A 19 -4.02 1.85 -10.82
N PRO A 20 -3.64 2.66 -11.83
CA PRO A 20 -4.30 3.93 -12.13
C PRO A 20 -5.80 3.80 -12.39
N ALA A 21 -6.26 2.65 -12.89
CA ALA A 21 -7.63 2.36 -13.26
C ALA A 21 -8.17 1.09 -12.57
N GLU A 22 -7.79 0.85 -11.33
CA GLU A 22 -8.26 -0.28 -10.52
C GLU A 22 -9.76 -0.17 -10.24
N LEU A 23 -10.44 -1.32 -10.15
CA LEU A 23 -11.87 -1.36 -9.83
C LEU A 23 -12.25 -2.63 -9.05
N ASN A 24 -13.25 -2.48 -8.19
CA ASN A 24 -13.93 -3.58 -7.51
C ASN A 24 -15.20 -3.96 -8.28
N VAL A 25 -15.53 -5.25 -8.26
CA VAL A 25 -16.73 -5.79 -8.92
C VAL A 25 -17.56 -6.58 -7.91
N MET A 26 -18.81 -6.16 -7.69
CA MET A 26 -19.78 -6.90 -6.88
C MET A 26 -20.71 -7.69 -7.79
N PHE A 27 -20.88 -8.96 -7.48
CA PHE A 27 -21.87 -9.87 -8.04
C PHE A 27 -23.04 -10.00 -7.04
N PRO A 28 -24.09 -9.19 -7.13
CA PRO A 28 -25.12 -9.13 -6.08
C PRO A 28 -25.85 -10.46 -5.86
N GLU A 29 -26.20 -11.16 -6.95
CA GLU A 29 -26.91 -12.45 -6.89
C GLU A 29 -26.06 -13.56 -6.26
N ARG A 30 -24.73 -13.46 -6.39
CA ARG A 30 -23.76 -14.39 -5.82
C ARG A 30 -23.23 -13.94 -4.46
N LYS A 31 -23.60 -12.74 -4.02
CA LYS A 31 -23.08 -12.09 -2.80
C LYS A 31 -21.55 -12.11 -2.74
N THR A 32 -20.91 -11.96 -3.88
CA THR A 32 -19.46 -12.07 -4.04
C THR A 32 -18.88 -10.73 -4.48
N LEU A 33 -17.95 -10.21 -3.69
CA LEU A 33 -17.14 -9.05 -4.01
C LEU A 33 -15.77 -9.50 -4.55
N VAL A 34 -15.44 -9.12 -5.77
CA VAL A 34 -14.09 -9.23 -6.34
C VAL A 34 -13.40 -7.89 -6.16
N ILE A 35 -12.30 -7.86 -5.40
CA ILE A 35 -11.71 -6.63 -4.91
C ILE A 35 -10.35 -6.30 -5.55
N GLY A 36 -10.05 -6.86 -6.72
CA GLY A 36 -8.79 -6.62 -7.42
C GLY A 36 -7.59 -6.92 -6.54
N GLU A 37 -6.67 -5.96 -6.43
CA GLU A 37 -5.50 -6.06 -5.55
C GLU A 37 -5.52 -5.06 -4.38
N ILE A 38 -6.64 -4.35 -4.16
CA ILE A 38 -6.69 -3.39 -3.05
C ILE A 38 -6.82 -4.05 -1.66
N ALA A 39 -7.18 -5.33 -1.61
CA ALA A 39 -7.13 -6.15 -0.41
C ALA A 39 -6.59 -7.52 -0.78
N THR A 40 -5.33 -7.77 -0.49
CA THR A 40 -4.65 -9.05 -0.68
C THR A 40 -4.26 -9.63 0.68
N CYS A 41 -3.78 -10.87 0.72
CA CYS A 41 -3.40 -11.50 1.98
C CYS A 41 -2.01 -11.08 2.50
N SER A 42 -1.61 -9.87 2.16
CA SER A 42 -0.37 -9.25 2.63
C SER A 42 -0.45 -7.74 2.48
N LEU A 43 0.43 -7.01 3.16
CA LEU A 43 0.61 -5.59 2.90
C LEU A 43 1.18 -5.39 1.48
N HIS A 44 0.40 -4.77 0.60
CA HIS A 44 0.85 -4.46 -0.75
C HIS A 44 1.85 -3.30 -0.75
N ASN A 45 2.73 -3.25 -1.74
CA ASN A 45 3.63 -2.10 -1.88
C ASN A 45 2.87 -0.85 -2.37
N ILE A 46 3.27 0.32 -1.85
CA ILE A 46 2.78 1.64 -2.27
C ILE A 46 3.60 2.20 -3.44
N LEU A 47 4.82 1.70 -3.62
CA LEU A 47 5.67 2.00 -4.78
C LEU A 47 6.31 0.71 -5.27
N THR A 48 6.13 0.41 -6.55
CA THR A 48 6.77 -0.74 -7.18
C THR A 48 8.22 -0.41 -7.51
N PRO A 49 9.21 -1.16 -7.02
CA PRO A 49 10.65 -0.85 -7.23
C PRO A 49 11.10 -0.84 -8.70
N ARG A 50 10.41 -1.55 -9.59
CA ARG A 50 10.70 -1.53 -11.04
C ARG A 50 10.40 -0.20 -11.73
N GLY A 51 9.76 0.73 -11.04
CA GLY A 51 9.32 2.03 -11.54
C GLY A 51 7.82 2.07 -11.83
N ALA A 52 7.13 2.96 -11.12
CA ALA A 52 5.72 3.28 -11.28
C ALA A 52 5.45 4.61 -10.56
N GLN A 53 4.27 5.18 -10.78
CA GLN A 53 3.81 6.28 -9.94
C GLN A 53 3.57 5.78 -8.52
N VAL A 54 3.86 6.63 -7.53
CA VAL A 54 3.56 6.32 -6.13
C VAL A 54 2.06 6.29 -5.95
N ARG A 55 1.54 5.19 -5.42
CA ARG A 55 0.13 4.95 -5.12
C ARG A 55 -0.35 5.82 -3.97
N ASP A 56 -1.66 6.09 -3.92
CA ASP A 56 -2.26 6.89 -2.85
C ASP A 56 -2.76 6.02 -1.69
N SER A 57 -1.98 5.91 -0.63
CA SER A 57 -2.34 5.12 0.55
C SER A 57 -3.56 5.66 1.30
N LEU A 58 -3.80 6.99 1.28
CA LEU A 58 -4.99 7.59 1.89
C LEU A 58 -6.24 7.28 1.08
N ALA A 59 -6.20 7.47 -0.24
CA ALA A 59 -7.28 7.11 -1.14
C ALA A 59 -7.59 5.61 -1.06
N TRP A 60 -6.55 4.78 -0.99
CA TRP A 60 -6.67 3.32 -0.82
C TRP A 60 -7.50 2.95 0.40
N ALA A 61 -7.16 3.50 1.57
CA ALA A 61 -7.93 3.31 2.81
C ALA A 61 -9.36 3.87 2.70
N GLY A 62 -9.54 4.98 1.98
CA GLY A 62 -10.83 5.58 1.68
C GLY A 62 -11.73 4.65 0.86
N TYR A 63 -11.20 4.06 -0.21
CA TYR A 63 -11.96 3.13 -1.06
C TYR A 63 -12.30 1.83 -0.34
N LEU A 64 -11.42 1.32 0.51
CA LEU A 64 -11.76 0.17 1.37
C LEU A 64 -12.86 0.53 2.38
N THR A 65 -12.84 1.74 2.95
CA THR A 65 -13.92 2.24 3.81
C THR A 65 -15.25 2.29 3.06
N GLU A 66 -15.23 2.80 1.83
CA GLU A 66 -16.40 2.84 0.98
C GLU A 66 -16.89 1.43 0.60
N ALA A 67 -15.98 0.53 0.21
CA ALA A 67 -16.32 -0.88 -0.09
C ALA A 67 -17.01 -1.57 1.10
N ILE A 68 -16.50 -1.36 2.33
CA ILE A 68 -17.12 -1.88 3.55
C ILE A 68 -18.54 -1.32 3.72
N ARG A 69 -18.72 -0.02 3.47
CA ARG A 69 -20.03 0.66 3.62
C ARG A 69 -21.06 0.16 2.60
N ILE A 70 -20.69 0.00 1.34
CA ILE A 70 -21.63 -0.33 0.26
C ILE A 70 -21.80 -1.83 0.02
N TYR A 71 -20.77 -2.64 0.31
CA TYR A 71 -20.76 -4.07 0.01
C TYR A 71 -20.61 -4.96 1.25
N GLY A 72 -20.07 -4.47 2.38
CA GLY A 72 -19.68 -5.29 3.53
C GLY A 72 -20.82 -6.16 4.07
N ASP A 73 -22.03 -5.62 4.22
CA ASP A 73 -23.19 -6.37 4.72
C ASP A 73 -23.91 -7.20 3.63
N ARG A 74 -23.54 -6.99 2.36
CA ARG A 74 -24.13 -7.64 1.18
C ARG A 74 -23.28 -8.79 0.66
N SER A 75 -22.00 -8.86 1.10
CA SER A 75 -21.04 -9.86 0.63
C SER A 75 -20.94 -11.03 1.61
N GLU A 76 -21.04 -12.24 1.09
CA GLU A 76 -20.75 -13.49 1.80
C GLU A 76 -19.39 -14.07 1.39
N THR A 77 -18.83 -13.56 0.29
CA THR A 77 -17.50 -13.93 -0.21
C THR A 77 -16.77 -12.68 -0.67
N VAL A 78 -15.49 -12.58 -0.36
CA VAL A 78 -14.57 -11.66 -1.00
C VAL A 78 -13.43 -12.45 -1.66
N ALA A 79 -13.13 -12.12 -2.91
CA ALA A 79 -12.03 -12.70 -3.67
C ALA A 79 -11.12 -11.59 -4.20
N ALA A 80 -9.82 -11.78 -4.10
CA ALA A 80 -8.80 -10.89 -4.64
C ALA A 80 -8.07 -11.57 -5.81
N SER A 81 -7.24 -10.80 -6.52
CA SER A 81 -6.40 -11.34 -7.61
C SER A 81 -5.32 -12.29 -7.11
N HIS A 82 -4.95 -12.17 -5.84
CA HIS A 82 -3.97 -13.03 -5.16
C HIS A 82 -4.59 -13.65 -3.92
N CYS A 83 -4.10 -14.84 -3.55
CA CYS A 83 -4.55 -15.65 -2.43
C CYS A 83 -5.95 -16.27 -2.63
N TRP A 84 -6.41 -16.93 -1.59
CA TRP A 84 -7.71 -17.61 -1.56
C TRP A 84 -8.82 -16.66 -1.12
N PRO A 85 -10.07 -16.96 -1.49
CA PRO A 85 -11.22 -16.20 -1.05
C PRO A 85 -11.46 -16.32 0.46
N HIS A 86 -12.09 -15.28 1.03
CA HIS A 86 -12.61 -15.27 2.40
C HIS A 86 -14.13 -15.45 2.37
N PHE A 87 -14.67 -16.23 3.30
CA PHE A 87 -16.07 -16.64 3.31
C PHE A 87 -16.77 -16.25 4.62
N GLY A 88 -18.01 -15.82 4.50
CA GLY A 88 -18.85 -15.39 5.62
C GLY A 88 -18.82 -13.88 5.85
N LYS A 89 -19.99 -13.27 6.09
CA LYS A 89 -20.14 -11.81 6.22
C LYS A 89 -19.21 -11.20 7.27
N ALA A 90 -19.12 -11.85 8.42
CA ALA A 90 -18.27 -11.36 9.50
C ALA A 90 -16.79 -11.36 9.11
N GLU A 91 -16.34 -12.43 8.46
CA GLU A 91 -14.96 -12.58 7.98
C GLU A 91 -14.66 -11.59 6.85
N VAL A 92 -15.55 -11.44 5.87
CA VAL A 92 -15.40 -10.45 4.79
C VAL A 92 -15.23 -9.04 5.36
N ARG A 93 -16.11 -8.67 6.30
CA ARG A 93 -16.05 -7.36 6.94
C ARG A 93 -14.78 -7.16 7.77
N ASN A 94 -14.37 -8.17 8.54
CA ASN A 94 -13.15 -8.16 9.32
C ASN A 94 -11.92 -8.00 8.43
N TYR A 95 -11.80 -8.83 7.41
CA TYR A 95 -10.71 -8.79 6.44
C TYR A 95 -10.54 -7.42 5.78
N LEU A 96 -11.63 -6.86 5.24
CA LEU A 96 -11.60 -5.53 4.61
C LEU A 96 -11.25 -4.42 5.63
N THR A 97 -11.73 -4.56 6.87
CA THR A 97 -11.42 -3.60 7.94
C THR A 97 -9.94 -3.62 8.30
N LEU A 98 -9.36 -4.80 8.47
CA LEU A 98 -7.94 -4.96 8.79
C LEU A 98 -7.03 -4.42 7.67
N GLN A 99 -7.36 -4.70 6.42
CA GLN A 99 -6.64 -4.14 5.27
C GLN A 99 -6.73 -2.61 5.22
N ARG A 100 -7.94 -2.06 5.40
CA ARG A 100 -8.16 -0.61 5.50
C ARG A 100 -7.33 0.04 6.60
N ASP A 101 -7.38 -0.53 7.80
CA ASP A 101 -6.71 0.01 8.98
C ASP A 101 -5.19 -0.02 8.81
N ASN A 102 -4.67 -1.05 8.14
CA ASN A 102 -3.26 -1.17 7.84
C ASN A 102 -2.75 -0.03 6.94
N TYR A 103 -3.43 0.25 5.81
CA TYR A 103 -3.06 1.38 4.94
C TYR A 103 -3.30 2.74 5.59
N LYS A 104 -4.39 2.87 6.35
CA LYS A 104 -4.70 4.11 7.05
C LYS A 104 -3.67 4.42 8.13
N TYR A 105 -3.30 3.43 8.95
CA TYR A 105 -2.26 3.57 9.96
C TYR A 105 -0.92 3.95 9.34
N LEU A 106 -0.51 3.22 8.31
CA LEU A 106 0.74 3.48 7.60
C LEU A 106 0.80 4.91 7.05
N HIS A 107 -0.27 5.38 6.40
CA HIS A 107 -0.37 6.75 5.92
C HIS A 107 -0.28 7.76 7.05
N ASP A 108 -1.17 7.67 8.04
CA ASP A 108 -1.31 8.69 9.08
C ASP A 108 -0.06 8.78 9.96
N GLN A 109 0.57 7.65 10.29
CA GLN A 109 1.81 7.67 11.07
C GLN A 109 3.00 8.20 10.26
N THR A 110 3.07 7.91 8.97
CA THR A 110 4.08 8.52 8.09
C THR A 110 3.93 10.04 8.08
N ILE A 111 2.70 10.55 7.84
CA ILE A 111 2.43 12.00 7.85
C ILE A 111 2.72 12.62 9.22
N ARG A 112 2.35 11.95 10.30
CA ARG A 112 2.66 12.43 11.67
C ARG A 112 4.17 12.60 11.91
N LEU A 113 4.96 11.62 11.46
CA LEU A 113 6.41 11.66 11.60
C LEU A 113 7.07 12.68 10.65
N MET A 114 6.54 12.83 9.43
CA MET A 114 6.92 13.92 8.51
C MET A 114 6.73 15.29 9.16
N ASN A 115 5.57 15.52 9.78
CA ASN A 115 5.26 16.78 10.46
C ASN A 115 6.14 17.02 11.72
N LYS A 116 6.82 16.01 12.23
CA LYS A 116 7.86 16.14 13.27
C LYS A 116 9.25 16.44 12.68
N GLY A 117 9.38 16.51 11.37
CA GLY A 117 10.64 16.82 10.70
C GLY A 117 11.54 15.61 10.43
N LEU A 118 11.04 14.38 10.56
CA LEU A 118 11.83 13.19 10.24
C LEU A 118 11.99 13.04 8.72
N THR A 119 13.17 12.59 8.32
CA THR A 119 13.44 12.19 6.93
C THR A 119 12.77 10.85 6.60
N GLN A 120 12.69 10.52 5.32
CA GLN A 120 12.13 9.22 4.89
C GLN A 120 12.84 8.02 5.55
N ALA A 121 14.15 8.09 5.75
CA ALA A 121 14.91 7.03 6.41
C ALA A 121 14.56 6.96 7.91
N GLY A 122 14.54 8.12 8.61
CA GLY A 122 14.17 8.18 10.02
C GLY A 122 12.75 7.70 10.30
N ILE A 123 11.80 8.01 9.40
CA ILE A 123 10.42 7.51 9.51
C ILE A 123 10.38 5.98 9.40
N ALA A 124 11.15 5.40 8.47
CA ALA A 124 11.17 3.96 8.26
C ALA A 124 11.72 3.18 9.47
N GLU A 125 12.61 3.80 10.26
CA GLU A 125 13.14 3.23 11.50
C GLU A 125 12.21 3.44 12.71
N GLU A 126 11.51 4.59 12.75
CA GLU A 126 10.64 4.97 13.88
C GLU A 126 9.23 4.39 13.81
N LEU A 127 8.75 4.02 12.61
CA LEU A 127 7.38 3.58 12.42
C LEU A 127 7.18 2.15 12.90
N VAL A 128 6.58 2.00 14.07
CA VAL A 128 6.26 0.70 14.67
C VAL A 128 4.75 0.47 14.65
N PRO A 129 4.24 -0.46 13.85
CA PRO A 129 2.82 -0.76 13.82
C PRO A 129 2.37 -1.50 15.09
N PRO A 130 1.11 -1.31 15.52
CA PRO A 130 0.59 -1.95 16.72
C PRO A 130 0.36 -3.45 16.52
N PRO A 131 0.41 -4.25 17.60
CA PRO A 131 0.14 -5.69 17.55
C PRO A 131 -1.22 -6.05 16.94
N SER A 132 -2.23 -5.20 17.08
CA SER A 132 -3.54 -5.38 16.44
C SER A 132 -3.49 -5.41 14.90
N LEU A 133 -2.44 -4.89 14.29
CA LEU A 133 -2.20 -4.98 12.84
C LEU A 133 -1.16 -6.04 12.50
N THR A 134 -0.06 -6.14 13.26
CA THR A 134 1.05 -7.06 12.94
C THR A 134 0.78 -8.51 13.28
N ASN A 135 -0.10 -8.79 14.24
CA ASN A 135 -0.51 -10.17 14.57
C ASN A 135 -1.49 -10.74 13.54
N GLU A 136 -2.06 -9.90 12.68
CA GLU A 136 -2.96 -10.33 11.62
C GLU A 136 -2.18 -10.88 10.44
N TRP A 137 -2.41 -12.14 10.12
CA TRP A 137 -1.68 -12.82 9.06
C TRP A 137 -1.84 -12.13 7.69
N THR A 138 -3.01 -11.61 7.40
CA THR A 138 -3.32 -10.91 6.14
C THR A 138 -2.71 -9.52 6.03
N ASN A 139 -2.16 -8.97 7.11
CA ASN A 139 -1.50 -7.66 7.15
C ASN A 139 0.02 -7.74 7.10
N ARG A 140 0.59 -8.93 7.08
CA ARG A 140 2.05 -9.12 7.14
C ARG A 140 2.76 -8.47 5.97
N GLY A 141 3.94 -7.94 6.24
CA GLY A 141 4.85 -7.42 5.22
C GLY A 141 5.53 -8.57 4.48
N TYR A 142 5.18 -8.73 3.20
CA TYR A 142 5.78 -9.70 2.30
C TYR A 142 6.09 -9.06 0.94
N TYR A 143 5.06 -8.55 0.27
CA TYR A 143 5.19 -7.85 -1.01
C TYR A 143 5.45 -6.35 -0.82
N GLY A 144 4.94 -5.76 0.23
CA GLY A 144 5.30 -4.44 0.76
C GLY A 144 5.76 -4.57 2.20
N THR A 145 6.41 -3.54 2.72
CA THR A 145 6.80 -3.44 4.13
C THR A 145 6.48 -2.06 4.67
N TYR A 146 6.36 -1.91 5.98
CA TYR A 146 6.19 -0.59 6.60
C TYR A 146 7.34 0.35 6.25
N SER A 147 8.58 -0.16 6.28
CA SER A 147 9.79 0.61 5.92
C SER A 147 9.77 1.08 4.46
N HIS A 148 9.46 0.21 3.51
CA HIS A 148 9.40 0.57 2.09
C HIS A 148 8.22 1.52 1.81
N ASN A 149 7.05 1.18 2.33
CA ASN A 149 5.83 1.92 2.07
C ASN A 149 5.81 3.31 2.70
N SER A 150 6.40 3.49 3.89
CA SER A 150 6.54 4.81 4.51
C SER A 150 7.43 5.74 3.69
N LYS A 151 8.53 5.22 3.11
CA LYS A 151 9.37 5.96 2.17
C LYS A 151 8.61 6.35 0.89
N ALA A 152 7.76 5.45 0.40
CA ALA A 152 6.91 5.71 -0.77
C ALA A 152 5.88 6.81 -0.48
N ILE A 153 5.22 6.77 0.67
CA ILE A 153 4.29 7.83 1.10
C ILE A 153 5.03 9.16 1.25
N TYR A 154 6.20 9.16 1.89
CA TYR A 154 7.04 10.35 1.98
C TYR A 154 7.33 10.94 0.60
N GLN A 155 7.76 10.10 -0.35
CA GLN A 155 8.05 10.51 -1.72
C GLN A 155 6.83 11.10 -2.43
N ARG A 156 5.63 10.58 -2.18
CA ARG A 156 4.40 11.14 -2.76
C ARG A 156 4.15 12.58 -2.35
N TYR A 157 4.44 12.93 -1.08
CA TYR A 157 4.18 14.27 -0.53
C TYR A 157 5.34 15.24 -0.69
N LEU A 158 6.58 14.79 -0.48
CA LEU A 158 7.77 15.64 -0.43
C LEU A 158 8.80 15.35 -1.52
N GLY A 159 8.57 14.33 -2.34
CA GLY A 159 9.50 13.94 -3.39
C GLY A 159 10.62 13.02 -2.87
N TRP A 160 11.61 12.79 -3.73
CA TRP A 160 12.68 11.81 -3.51
C TRP A 160 13.85 12.34 -2.64
N TYR A 161 13.98 13.67 -2.54
CA TYR A 161 15.13 14.29 -1.89
C TYR A 161 15.05 14.12 -0.37
N ASP A 162 16.11 13.63 0.23
CA ASP A 162 16.21 13.29 1.64
C ASP A 162 16.71 14.44 2.53
N ALA A 163 16.78 15.67 1.98
CA ALA A 163 17.32 16.87 2.63
C ALA A 163 18.82 16.83 2.97
N ASN A 164 19.55 15.82 2.49
CA ASN A 164 21.00 15.76 2.60
C ASN A 164 21.66 16.36 1.34
N PRO A 165 22.36 17.52 1.42
CA PRO A 165 22.99 18.15 0.27
C PRO A 165 23.96 17.25 -0.50
N ALA A 166 24.60 16.28 0.17
CA ALA A 166 25.50 15.33 -0.47
C ALA A 166 24.78 14.41 -1.48
N ASN A 167 23.47 14.23 -1.34
CA ASN A 167 22.65 13.39 -2.23
C ASN A 167 21.94 14.18 -3.34
N LEU A 168 22.01 15.52 -3.33
CA LEU A 168 21.38 16.35 -4.34
C LEU A 168 22.08 16.23 -5.71
N ASN A 169 23.40 16.37 -5.72
CA ASN A 169 24.23 16.25 -6.92
C ASN A 169 25.45 15.35 -6.64
N PRO A 170 25.28 14.05 -6.44
CA PRO A 170 26.38 13.15 -6.19
C PRO A 170 27.26 13.02 -7.44
N HIS A 171 28.56 12.74 -7.24
CA HIS A 171 29.45 12.38 -8.34
C HIS A 171 28.90 11.19 -9.14
N PRO A 172 29.21 11.09 -10.45
CA PRO A 172 28.87 9.90 -11.23
C PRO A 172 29.33 8.62 -10.52
N PRO A 173 28.60 7.49 -10.66
CA PRO A 173 28.88 6.28 -9.86
C PRO A 173 30.32 5.80 -9.93
N ALA A 174 30.95 5.81 -11.11
CA ALA A 174 32.34 5.35 -11.29
C ALA A 174 33.35 6.29 -10.60
N GLU A 175 33.14 7.60 -10.67
CA GLU A 175 33.99 8.58 -10.02
C GLU A 175 33.81 8.51 -8.48
N ARG A 176 32.57 8.42 -8.02
CA ARG A 176 32.26 8.28 -6.60
C ARG A 176 32.89 7.00 -6.02
N ALA A 177 32.88 5.88 -6.76
CA ALA A 177 33.49 4.64 -6.32
C ALA A 177 35.01 4.80 -6.13
N LYS A 178 35.70 5.50 -7.03
CA LYS A 178 37.14 5.80 -6.87
C LYS A 178 37.41 6.62 -5.61
N LEU A 179 36.64 7.70 -5.39
CA LEU A 179 36.77 8.55 -4.21
C LEU A 179 36.54 7.78 -2.90
N TYR A 180 35.59 6.85 -2.88
CA TYR A 180 35.39 5.98 -1.72
C TYR A 180 36.59 5.04 -1.49
N VAL A 181 37.10 4.40 -2.53
CA VAL A 181 38.27 3.52 -2.40
C VAL A 181 39.49 4.31 -1.90
N GLU A 182 39.75 5.49 -2.47
CA GLU A 182 40.82 6.38 -2.00
C GLU A 182 40.64 6.80 -0.54
N ALA A 183 39.42 7.21 -0.15
CA ALA A 183 39.12 7.60 1.24
C ALA A 183 39.25 6.45 2.24
N MET A 184 39.06 5.20 1.79
CA MET A 184 39.20 3.98 2.58
C MET A 184 40.67 3.49 2.67
N GLY A 185 41.63 4.16 2.03
CA GLY A 185 43.06 3.82 2.08
C GLY A 185 43.61 3.10 0.84
N GLY A 186 42.82 3.01 -0.22
CA GLY A 186 43.24 2.35 -1.48
C GLY A 186 42.65 0.95 -1.66
N ALA A 187 43.10 0.25 -2.67
CA ALA A 187 42.62 -1.09 -3.02
C ALA A 187 43.52 -2.22 -2.52
N ASP A 188 44.56 -1.92 -1.71
CA ASP A 188 45.57 -2.87 -1.20
C ASP A 188 45.18 -3.45 0.16
#